data_9c9e1c25da9038adb390cd6b657af2cd
#
_entry.id   9c9e1c25da9038adb390cd6b657af2cd
#
_cell.length_a   1.000
_cell.length_b   1.000
_cell.length_c   1.000
_cell.angle_alpha   90.00
_cell.angle_beta   90.00
_cell.angle_gamma   90.00
#
_symmetry.space_group_name_H-M   'P 1'
#
loop_
_entity.id
_entity.type
_entity.pdbx_description
1 polymer ?
#
loop_
_entity_poly.entity_id
_entity_poly.type
_entity_poly.pdbx_seq_one_letter_code
_entity_poly.pdbx_strand_id
1 'polypeptide(L)'
;MESKAIFEAAQVGDFKLLKDLYRGSINQVNKEQLNLLSVVLTNSDKIDGRIKIINFLLDRGIDINYQDRDGRTALHNFFQFKANWRPNVDYAVNVIAKLIEAGININAIDKYGSVALIYSLTVLKLTTQDAYPIYELLLKHNADYTLKNDEGKSALDYAKELSWRNDFLNILEKYENESK
;
A
#
# COMPACT_ATOMS: atom_id res chain seq x y z
N MET A 1 -4.14 16.85 22.64
CA MET A 1 -5.49 16.27 22.41
C MET A 1 -5.89 16.31 20.92
N GLU A 2 -5.69 17.41 20.20
CA GLU A 2 -6.09 17.56 18.78
C GLU A 2 -5.34 16.59 17.85
N SER A 3 -4.04 16.32 18.08
CA SER A 3 -3.27 15.39 17.25
C SER A 3 -3.85 13.96 17.26
N LYS A 4 -4.39 13.48 18.38
CA LYS A 4 -5.01 12.15 18.45
C LYS A 4 -6.31 12.09 17.63
N ALA A 5 -7.15 13.13 17.72
CA ALA A 5 -8.45 13.17 17.06
C ALA A 5 -8.35 13.17 15.52
N ILE A 6 -7.33 13.82 14.93
CA ILE A 6 -7.14 13.82 13.48
C ILE A 6 -6.75 12.43 12.95
N PHE A 7 -5.95 11.66 13.72
CA PHE A 7 -5.62 10.27 13.37
C PHE A 7 -6.84 9.35 13.50
N GLU A 8 -7.70 9.57 14.51
CA GLU A 8 -8.97 8.84 14.61
C GLU A 8 -9.88 9.14 13.43
N ALA A 9 -10.00 10.41 13.01
CA ALA A 9 -10.77 10.80 11.83
C ALA A 9 -10.22 10.12 10.55
N ALA A 10 -8.89 10.07 10.38
CA ALA A 10 -8.24 9.37 9.28
C ALA A 10 -8.54 7.86 9.32
N GLN A 11 -8.43 7.25 10.48
CA GLN A 11 -8.66 5.82 10.68
C GLN A 11 -10.10 5.40 10.35
N VAL A 12 -11.09 6.22 10.68
CA VAL A 12 -12.51 5.93 10.38
C VAL A 12 -12.99 6.47 9.04
N GLY A 13 -12.12 7.12 8.27
CA GLY A 13 -12.46 7.66 6.95
C GLY A 13 -13.42 8.87 7.00
N ASP A 14 -13.43 9.64 8.10
CA ASP A 14 -14.23 10.85 8.22
C ASP A 14 -13.49 12.07 7.69
N PHE A 15 -13.66 12.34 6.39
CA PHE A 15 -13.01 13.46 5.71
C PHE A 15 -13.43 14.82 6.29
N LYS A 16 -14.71 14.99 6.66
CA LYS A 16 -15.21 16.27 7.20
C LYS A 16 -14.51 16.57 8.51
N LEU A 17 -14.53 15.62 9.43
CA LEU A 17 -13.89 15.77 10.74
C LEU A 17 -12.38 15.99 10.59
N LEU A 18 -11.71 15.22 9.71
CA LEU A 18 -10.27 15.39 9.47
C LEU A 18 -9.94 16.80 8.99
N LYS A 19 -10.72 17.34 8.04
CA LYS A 19 -10.54 18.70 7.52
C LYS A 19 -10.77 19.75 8.61
N ASP A 20 -11.78 19.56 9.45
CA ASP A 20 -12.09 20.49 10.54
C ASP A 20 -11.01 20.49 11.64
N LEU A 21 -10.32 19.37 11.83
CA LEU A 21 -9.21 19.21 12.80
C LEU A 21 -7.83 19.60 12.24
N TYR A 22 -7.71 19.73 10.91
CA TYR A 22 -6.42 20.04 10.30
C TYR A 22 -5.92 21.45 10.65
N ARG A 23 -4.68 21.57 11.13
CA ARG A 23 -4.04 22.84 11.56
C ARG A 23 -2.70 23.11 10.87
N GLY A 24 -2.49 22.54 9.68
CA GLY A 24 -1.32 22.83 8.84
C GLY A 24 -0.12 21.91 9.00
N SER A 25 -0.06 21.02 10.00
CA SER A 25 1.00 20.03 10.10
C SER A 25 0.63 18.76 9.35
N ILE A 26 1.16 18.59 8.13
CA ILE A 26 0.81 17.45 7.27
C ILE A 26 1.61 16.18 7.61
N ASN A 27 2.88 16.33 7.99
CA ASN A 27 3.80 15.22 8.24
C ASN A 27 3.87 14.82 9.72
N GLN A 28 2.79 15.06 10.49
CA GLN A 28 2.68 14.58 11.84
C GLN A 28 2.54 13.04 11.87
N VAL A 29 3.01 12.43 12.94
CA VAL A 29 2.91 10.99 13.17
C VAL A 29 2.20 10.70 14.48
N ASN A 30 1.53 9.53 14.55
CA ASN A 30 0.91 9.06 15.78
C ASN A 30 1.93 8.34 16.69
N LYS A 31 1.47 7.78 17.82
CA LYS A 31 2.34 7.06 18.78
C LYS A 31 2.94 5.76 18.19
N GLU A 32 2.31 5.19 17.18
CA GLU A 32 2.79 4.03 16.43
C GLU A 32 3.79 4.42 15.32
N GLN A 33 4.15 5.71 15.21
CA GLN A 33 4.99 6.27 14.16
C GLN A 33 4.38 6.12 12.75
N LEU A 34 3.06 6.09 12.63
CA LEU A 34 2.36 6.15 11.35
C LEU A 34 2.03 7.60 11.02
N ASN A 35 2.28 8.03 9.78
CA ASN A 35 1.76 9.31 9.27
C ASN A 35 0.26 9.18 8.92
N LEU A 36 -0.40 10.30 8.62
CA LEU A 36 -1.83 10.31 8.30
C LEU A 36 -2.17 9.44 7.08
N LEU A 37 -1.28 9.38 6.08
CA LEU A 37 -1.48 8.56 4.88
C LEU A 37 -1.46 7.06 5.22
N SER A 38 -0.47 6.62 6.00
CA SER A 38 -0.42 5.23 6.47
C SER A 38 -1.67 4.87 7.27
N VAL A 39 -2.14 5.76 8.16
CA VAL A 39 -3.34 5.51 8.97
C VAL A 39 -4.61 5.40 8.12
N VAL A 40 -4.83 6.28 7.14
CA VAL A 40 -6.03 6.17 6.28
C VAL A 40 -6.04 4.89 5.46
N LEU A 41 -4.88 4.32 5.17
CA LEU A 41 -4.71 3.07 4.41
C LEU A 41 -4.78 1.80 5.26
N THR A 42 -4.95 1.89 6.58
CA THR A 42 -5.10 0.70 7.44
C THR A 42 -6.44 -0.01 7.29
N ASN A 43 -7.38 0.55 6.54
CA ASN A 43 -8.72 0.00 6.35
C ASN A 43 -9.23 0.32 4.93
N SER A 44 -10.15 -0.48 4.43
CA SER A 44 -10.77 -0.34 3.11
C SER A 44 -12.30 -0.13 3.16
N ASP A 45 -12.85 0.17 4.33
CA ASP A 45 -14.24 0.62 4.47
C ASP A 45 -14.38 2.12 4.12
N LYS A 46 -15.61 2.63 4.00
CA LYS A 46 -15.90 4.06 3.73
C LYS A 46 -15.03 4.65 2.60
N ILE A 47 -14.93 3.94 1.51
CA ILE A 47 -14.08 4.21 0.35
C ILE A 47 -14.08 5.69 -0.05
N ASP A 48 -15.27 6.31 -0.20
CA ASP A 48 -15.38 7.72 -0.64
C ASP A 48 -14.70 8.69 0.32
N GLY A 49 -14.85 8.47 1.63
CA GLY A 49 -14.22 9.30 2.66
C GLY A 49 -12.70 9.15 2.61
N ARG A 50 -12.21 7.92 2.47
CA ARG A 50 -10.77 7.63 2.39
C ARG A 50 -10.13 8.23 1.15
N ILE A 51 -10.75 8.09 -0.02
CA ILE A 51 -10.26 8.71 -1.26
C ILE A 51 -10.17 10.24 -1.11
N LYS A 52 -11.18 10.88 -0.49
CA LYS A 52 -11.13 12.32 -0.22
C LYS A 52 -9.99 12.70 0.72
N ILE A 53 -9.75 11.89 1.75
CA ILE A 53 -8.62 12.10 2.68
C ILE A 53 -7.29 11.93 1.95
N ILE A 54 -7.11 10.85 1.18
CA ILE A 54 -5.89 10.59 0.42
C ILE A 54 -5.58 11.78 -0.50
N ASN A 55 -6.54 12.22 -1.32
CA ASN A 55 -6.36 13.38 -2.19
C ASN A 55 -5.97 14.62 -1.39
N PHE A 56 -6.68 14.91 -0.29
CA PHE A 56 -6.39 16.05 0.57
C PHE A 56 -4.96 16.04 1.14
N LEU A 57 -4.45 14.86 1.51
CA LEU A 57 -3.09 14.69 2.03
C LEU A 57 -2.05 14.85 0.92
N LEU A 58 -2.27 14.25 -0.25
CA LEU A 58 -1.38 14.35 -1.40
C LEU A 58 -1.29 15.79 -1.91
N ASP A 59 -2.41 16.50 -2.05
CA ASP A 59 -2.47 17.91 -2.48
C ASP A 59 -1.70 18.85 -1.54
N ARG A 60 -1.46 18.44 -0.28
CA ARG A 60 -0.73 19.20 0.73
C ARG A 60 0.72 18.78 0.91
N GLY A 61 1.21 17.88 0.05
CA GLY A 61 2.60 17.45 0.06
C GLY A 61 2.96 16.60 1.27
N ILE A 62 2.06 15.67 1.66
CA ILE A 62 2.46 14.66 2.64
C ILE A 62 3.68 13.90 2.14
N ASP A 63 4.61 13.59 3.05
CA ASP A 63 5.76 12.75 2.69
C ASP A 63 5.28 11.36 2.27
N ILE A 64 5.24 11.15 0.94
CA ILE A 64 4.75 9.92 0.31
C ILE A 64 5.67 8.72 0.60
N ASN A 65 6.95 8.98 0.84
CA ASN A 65 7.97 7.97 1.09
C ASN A 65 8.33 7.84 2.58
N TYR A 66 7.52 8.45 3.46
CA TYR A 66 7.67 8.27 4.89
C TYR A 66 7.67 6.79 5.26
N GLN A 67 8.66 6.36 6.03
CA GLN A 67 8.77 5.02 6.58
C GLN A 67 8.48 5.04 8.09
N ASP A 68 7.60 4.16 8.53
CA ASP A 68 7.26 4.00 9.94
C ASP A 68 8.38 3.30 10.74
N ARG A 69 8.10 2.97 12.02
CA ARG A 69 9.07 2.27 12.90
C ARG A 69 9.59 0.95 12.32
N ASP A 70 8.80 0.29 11.47
CA ASP A 70 9.15 -0.97 10.82
C ASP A 70 9.79 -0.76 9.44
N GLY A 71 10.10 0.48 9.06
CA GLY A 71 10.61 0.82 7.74
C GLY A 71 9.56 0.73 6.63
N ARG A 72 8.28 0.64 6.97
CA ARG A 72 7.17 0.45 6.04
C ARG A 72 6.67 1.77 5.49
N THR A 73 6.53 1.86 4.18
CA THR A 73 5.81 2.96 3.53
C THR A 73 4.29 2.75 3.61
N ALA A 74 3.53 3.76 3.16
CA ALA A 74 2.08 3.67 3.04
C ALA A 74 1.62 2.47 2.18
N LEU A 75 2.40 2.08 1.14
CA LEU A 75 2.10 0.94 0.28
C LEU A 75 2.28 -0.41 1.00
N HIS A 76 3.32 -0.55 1.82
CA HIS A 76 3.48 -1.72 2.68
C HIS A 76 2.31 -1.83 3.66
N ASN A 77 1.98 -0.72 4.31
CA ASN A 77 0.89 -0.67 5.28
C ASN A 77 -0.46 -1.01 4.66
N PHE A 78 -0.73 -0.60 3.40
CA PHE A 78 -1.94 -0.98 2.70
C PHE A 78 -2.12 -2.51 2.64
N PHE A 79 -1.09 -3.26 2.26
CA PHE A 79 -1.17 -4.72 2.16
C PHE A 79 -1.10 -5.44 3.51
N GLN A 80 -0.37 -4.87 4.49
CA GLN A 80 -0.09 -5.52 5.76
C GLN A 80 -1.31 -5.58 6.69
N PHE A 81 -2.16 -4.56 6.70
CA PHE A 81 -3.26 -4.49 7.65
C PHE A 81 -4.39 -5.47 7.31
N LYS A 82 -4.84 -6.20 8.35
CA LYS A 82 -5.87 -7.25 8.24
C LYS A 82 -7.17 -6.80 7.57
N ALA A 83 -7.59 -5.56 7.80
CA ALA A 83 -8.79 -5.00 7.19
C ALA A 83 -8.71 -4.94 5.66
N ASN A 84 -7.49 -4.96 5.08
CA ASN A 84 -7.23 -4.92 3.65
C ASN A 84 -6.88 -6.31 3.06
N TRP A 85 -7.03 -7.40 3.80
CA TRP A 85 -6.69 -8.73 3.24
C TRP A 85 -7.64 -9.16 2.11
N ARG A 86 -8.85 -8.60 2.05
CA ARG A 86 -9.83 -8.77 0.97
C ARG A 86 -10.38 -7.40 0.57
N PRO A 87 -9.56 -6.54 -0.03
CA PRO A 87 -9.99 -5.20 -0.40
C PRO A 87 -10.98 -5.28 -1.57
N ASN A 88 -11.80 -4.24 -1.73
CA ASN A 88 -12.41 -3.98 -3.02
C ASN A 88 -11.27 -3.70 -4.03
N VAL A 89 -11.23 -4.45 -5.13
CA VAL A 89 -10.10 -4.41 -6.09
C VAL A 89 -10.01 -3.04 -6.78
N ASP A 90 -11.15 -2.46 -7.18
CA ASP A 90 -11.16 -1.14 -7.84
C ASP A 90 -10.64 -0.05 -6.89
N TYR A 91 -11.02 -0.13 -5.60
CA TYR A 91 -10.46 0.76 -4.58
C TYR A 91 -8.96 0.57 -4.42
N ALA A 92 -8.49 -0.68 -4.34
CA ALA A 92 -7.08 -0.99 -4.19
C ALA A 92 -6.26 -0.43 -5.37
N VAL A 93 -6.71 -0.69 -6.60
CA VAL A 93 -6.08 -0.18 -7.83
C VAL A 93 -6.06 1.36 -7.84
N ASN A 94 -7.18 2.01 -7.52
CA ASN A 94 -7.25 3.48 -7.45
C ASN A 94 -6.26 4.05 -6.41
N VAL A 95 -6.20 3.48 -5.21
CA VAL A 95 -5.27 3.90 -4.16
C VAL A 95 -3.82 3.73 -4.60
N ILE A 96 -3.46 2.54 -5.09
CA ILE A 96 -2.10 2.24 -5.54
C ILE A 96 -1.68 3.18 -6.68
N ALA A 97 -2.56 3.41 -7.66
CA ALA A 97 -2.29 4.35 -8.75
C ALA A 97 -1.99 5.76 -8.22
N LYS A 98 -2.79 6.28 -7.27
CA LYS A 98 -2.55 7.59 -6.65
C LYS A 98 -1.22 7.67 -5.90
N LEU A 99 -0.83 6.60 -5.19
CA LEU A 99 0.46 6.54 -4.51
C LEU A 99 1.62 6.57 -5.52
N ILE A 100 1.47 5.83 -6.62
CA ILE A 100 2.46 5.79 -7.71
C ILE A 100 2.58 7.17 -8.39
N GLU A 101 1.47 7.80 -8.76
CA GLU A 101 1.43 9.13 -9.33
C GLU A 101 2.06 10.19 -8.42
N ALA A 102 1.92 10.02 -7.10
CA ALA A 102 2.55 10.88 -6.10
C ALA A 102 4.04 10.57 -5.86
N GLY A 103 4.62 9.57 -6.54
CA GLY A 103 6.04 9.25 -6.49
C GLY A 103 6.46 8.33 -5.34
N ILE A 104 5.57 7.42 -4.91
CA ILE A 104 5.97 6.41 -3.93
C ILE A 104 7.07 5.50 -4.48
N ASN A 105 8.08 5.20 -3.67
CA ASN A 105 9.07 4.20 -4.01
C ASN A 105 8.45 2.80 -3.87
N ILE A 106 8.04 2.20 -4.99
CA ILE A 106 7.42 0.88 -5.05
C ILE A 106 8.36 -0.21 -4.51
N ASN A 107 9.66 -0.01 -4.69
CA ASN A 107 10.71 -0.96 -4.29
C ASN A 107 11.37 -0.56 -2.95
N ALA A 108 10.72 0.30 -2.15
CA ALA A 108 11.16 0.54 -0.79
C ALA A 108 11.16 -0.77 -0.01
N ILE A 109 12.19 -0.96 0.80
CA ILE A 109 12.31 -2.14 1.67
C ILE A 109 12.00 -1.75 3.10
N ASP A 110 11.33 -2.63 3.81
CA ASP A 110 11.09 -2.49 5.25
C ASP A 110 12.24 -3.08 6.08
N LYS A 111 12.12 -3.09 7.40
CA LYS A 111 13.15 -3.63 8.31
C LYS A 111 13.40 -5.15 8.18
N TYR A 112 12.57 -5.85 7.39
CA TYR A 112 12.73 -7.28 7.09
C TYR A 112 13.27 -7.50 5.67
N GLY A 113 13.74 -6.45 5.01
CA GLY A 113 14.18 -6.49 3.61
C GLY A 113 13.04 -6.69 2.61
N SER A 114 11.78 -6.67 3.04
CA SER A 114 10.63 -6.97 2.18
C SER A 114 10.13 -5.73 1.45
N VAL A 115 9.81 -5.89 0.17
CA VAL A 115 9.08 -4.91 -0.65
C VAL A 115 7.57 -5.12 -0.55
N ALA A 116 6.78 -4.10 -0.86
CA ALA A 116 5.33 -4.17 -0.79
C ALA A 116 4.71 -5.28 -1.68
N LEU A 117 5.35 -5.62 -2.82
CA LEU A 117 4.93 -6.71 -3.69
C LEU A 117 4.95 -8.07 -2.98
N ILE A 118 5.93 -8.35 -2.11
CA ILE A 118 5.96 -9.57 -1.30
C ILE A 118 4.71 -9.66 -0.41
N TYR A 119 4.34 -8.57 0.26
CA TYR A 119 3.14 -8.54 1.11
C TYR A 119 1.86 -8.75 0.30
N SER A 120 1.78 -8.21 -0.91
CA SER A 120 0.61 -8.44 -1.77
C SER A 120 0.43 -9.91 -2.15
N LEU A 121 1.51 -10.66 -2.31
CA LEU A 121 1.46 -12.10 -2.60
C LEU A 121 1.19 -12.96 -1.37
N THR A 122 1.78 -12.61 -0.23
CA THR A 122 1.76 -13.47 0.96
C THR A 122 0.58 -13.18 1.89
N VAL A 123 0.07 -11.94 1.91
CA VAL A 123 -0.95 -11.49 2.88
C VAL A 123 -2.35 -11.37 2.29
N LEU A 124 -2.51 -10.91 1.05
CA LEU A 124 -3.84 -10.80 0.42
C LEU A 124 -4.53 -12.17 0.35
N LYS A 125 -5.83 -12.17 0.66
CA LYS A 125 -6.72 -13.37 0.62
C LYS A 125 -7.59 -13.39 -0.64
N LEU A 126 -7.24 -12.61 -1.65
CA LEU A 126 -7.80 -12.71 -3.01
C LEU A 126 -7.15 -13.87 -3.76
N THR A 127 -7.87 -14.44 -4.72
CA THR A 127 -7.22 -15.31 -5.72
C THR A 127 -6.20 -14.49 -6.51
N THR A 128 -5.25 -15.16 -7.15
CA THR A 128 -4.29 -14.45 -8.03
C THR A 128 -5.01 -13.76 -9.18
N GLN A 129 -6.06 -14.38 -9.71
CA GLN A 129 -6.87 -13.81 -10.78
C GLN A 129 -7.63 -12.56 -10.33
N ASP A 130 -8.26 -12.57 -9.14
CA ASP A 130 -8.94 -11.37 -8.61
C ASP A 130 -7.94 -10.25 -8.30
N ALA A 131 -6.73 -10.58 -7.86
CA ALA A 131 -5.66 -9.62 -7.58
C ALA A 131 -4.87 -9.19 -8.83
N TYR A 132 -5.16 -9.76 -10.01
CA TYR A 132 -4.46 -9.47 -11.27
C TYR A 132 -4.31 -7.97 -11.55
N PRO A 133 -5.37 -7.12 -11.43
CA PRO A 133 -5.22 -5.69 -11.70
C PRO A 133 -4.22 -4.99 -10.77
N ILE A 134 -4.09 -5.46 -9.53
CA ILE A 134 -3.11 -4.95 -8.54
C ILE A 134 -1.70 -5.33 -8.98
N TYR A 135 -1.47 -6.60 -9.33
CA TYR A 135 -0.16 -7.09 -9.77
C TYR A 135 0.28 -6.44 -11.07
N GLU A 136 -0.64 -6.34 -12.05
CA GLU A 136 -0.37 -5.69 -13.33
C GLU A 136 0.05 -4.23 -13.14
N LEU A 137 -0.66 -3.48 -12.27
CA LEU A 137 -0.34 -2.09 -11.97
C LEU A 137 1.05 -1.96 -11.34
N LEU A 138 1.37 -2.78 -10.35
CA LEU A 138 2.68 -2.75 -9.69
C LEU A 138 3.82 -3.09 -10.66
N LEU A 139 3.67 -4.14 -11.47
CA LEU A 139 4.66 -4.56 -12.45
C LEU A 139 4.88 -3.51 -13.54
N LYS A 140 3.81 -2.92 -14.10
CA LYS A 140 3.88 -1.83 -15.09
C LYS A 140 4.64 -0.60 -14.58
N HIS A 141 4.70 -0.43 -13.27
CA HIS A 141 5.47 0.63 -12.62
C HIS A 141 6.77 0.13 -11.98
N ASN A 142 7.35 -0.93 -12.53
CA ASN A 142 8.66 -1.47 -12.20
C ASN A 142 8.79 -2.00 -10.77
N ALA A 143 7.73 -2.62 -10.22
CA ALA A 143 7.88 -3.40 -9.00
C ALA A 143 8.86 -4.55 -9.24
N ASP A 144 9.96 -4.57 -8.49
CA ASP A 144 11.01 -5.58 -8.63
C ASP A 144 10.60 -6.86 -7.89
N TYR A 145 10.25 -7.87 -8.68
CA TYR A 145 9.83 -9.19 -8.18
C TYR A 145 11.01 -10.10 -7.81
N THR A 146 12.26 -9.64 -8.02
CA THR A 146 13.48 -10.41 -7.75
C THR A 146 14.19 -9.99 -6.46
N LEU A 147 13.85 -8.84 -5.87
CA LEU A 147 14.41 -8.37 -4.60
C LEU A 147 14.12 -9.35 -3.48
N LYS A 148 15.17 -9.80 -2.79
CA LYS A 148 15.08 -10.78 -1.71
C LYS A 148 15.01 -10.09 -0.36
N ASN A 149 14.10 -10.59 0.47
CA ASN A 149 14.01 -10.20 1.88
C ASN A 149 15.08 -10.89 2.75
N ASP A 150 15.07 -10.66 4.06
CA ASP A 150 16.03 -11.22 5.02
C ASP A 150 15.92 -12.76 5.14
N GLU A 151 14.81 -13.37 4.67
CA GLU A 151 14.67 -14.83 4.54
C GLU A 151 15.31 -15.36 3.25
N GLY A 152 15.89 -14.50 2.42
CA GLY A 152 16.47 -14.83 1.13
C GLY A 152 15.44 -15.10 0.03
N LYS A 153 14.18 -14.68 0.22
CA LYS A 153 13.06 -14.92 -0.70
C LYS A 153 12.57 -13.64 -1.34
N SER A 154 12.36 -13.72 -2.65
CA SER A 154 11.73 -12.68 -3.46
C SER A 154 10.24 -12.96 -3.70
N ALA A 155 9.53 -12.02 -4.32
CA ALA A 155 8.16 -12.23 -4.77
C ALA A 155 8.06 -13.42 -5.74
N LEU A 156 9.05 -13.58 -6.63
CA LEU A 156 9.16 -14.72 -7.53
C LEU A 156 9.33 -16.05 -6.77
N ASP A 157 10.15 -16.08 -5.71
CA ASP A 157 10.35 -17.28 -4.90
C ASP A 157 9.07 -17.67 -4.17
N TYR A 158 8.35 -16.69 -3.57
CA TYR A 158 7.05 -16.94 -2.95
C TYR A 158 6.00 -17.43 -3.94
N ALA A 159 5.97 -16.90 -5.17
CA ALA A 159 5.03 -17.36 -6.20
C ALA A 159 5.27 -18.82 -6.59
N LYS A 160 6.52 -19.29 -6.57
CA LYS A 160 6.89 -20.70 -6.84
C LYS A 160 6.55 -21.63 -5.69
N GLU A 161 6.69 -21.15 -4.45
CA GLU A 161 6.47 -21.97 -3.24
C GLU A 161 5.00 -22.07 -2.85
N LEU A 162 4.24 -20.96 -3.02
CA LEU A 162 2.85 -20.89 -2.63
C LEU A 162 1.95 -21.35 -3.77
N SER A 163 1.46 -22.59 -3.72
CA SER A 163 0.68 -23.20 -4.80
C SER A 163 -0.51 -22.34 -5.26
N TRP A 164 -1.14 -21.58 -4.33
CA TRP A 164 -2.24 -20.64 -4.66
C TRP A 164 -1.77 -19.34 -5.31
N ARG A 165 -0.47 -19.15 -5.48
CA ARG A 165 0.16 -18.00 -6.17
C ARG A 165 0.87 -18.39 -7.46
N ASN A 166 0.88 -19.66 -7.85
CA ASN A 166 1.59 -20.09 -9.07
C ASN A 166 1.10 -19.34 -10.33
N ASP A 167 -0.17 -18.95 -10.38
CA ASP A 167 -0.69 -18.14 -11.50
C ASP A 167 0.00 -16.77 -11.65
N PHE A 168 0.66 -16.28 -10.61
CA PHE A 168 1.49 -15.07 -10.70
C PHE A 168 2.68 -15.25 -11.66
N LEU A 169 3.19 -16.46 -11.82
CA LEU A 169 4.27 -16.77 -12.78
C LEU A 169 3.80 -16.51 -14.22
N ASN A 170 2.54 -16.83 -14.53
CA ASN A 170 1.95 -16.54 -15.85
C ASN A 170 1.82 -15.03 -16.09
N ILE A 171 1.53 -14.27 -15.03
CA ILE A 171 1.47 -12.79 -15.08
C ILE A 171 2.87 -12.22 -15.37
N LEU A 172 3.92 -12.75 -14.71
CA LEU A 172 5.29 -12.33 -14.96
C LEU A 172 5.73 -12.65 -16.39
N GLU A 173 5.45 -13.85 -16.88
CA GLU A 173 5.79 -14.24 -18.26
C GLU A 173 5.16 -13.31 -19.28
N LYS A 174 3.87 -12.98 -19.09
CA LYS A 174 3.17 -12.02 -19.94
C LYS A 174 3.84 -10.65 -19.89
N TYR A 175 4.12 -10.14 -18.69
CA TYR A 175 4.76 -8.85 -18.48
C TYR A 175 6.15 -8.78 -19.15
N GLU A 176 6.99 -9.80 -18.99
CA GLU A 176 8.32 -9.88 -19.61
C GLU A 176 8.26 -9.90 -21.15
N ASN A 177 7.22 -10.54 -21.72
CA ASN A 177 7.03 -10.59 -23.17
C ASN A 177 6.52 -9.26 -23.74
N GLU A 178 5.72 -8.51 -22.99
CA GLU A 178 5.21 -7.17 -23.40
C GLU A 178 6.28 -6.06 -23.24
N SER A 179 7.33 -6.31 -22.45
CA SER A 179 8.41 -5.35 -22.17
C SER A 179 9.60 -5.45 -23.13
N LYS A 180 9.57 -6.41 -24.06
CA LYS A 180 10.59 -6.61 -25.13
C LYS A 180 10.18 -5.96 -26.42
#